data_7c62b8697b57a828994a6269124e471d
#
_entry.id   7c62b8697b57a828994a6269124e471d
#
_cell.length_a   1.000
_cell.length_b   1.000
_cell.length_c   1.000
_cell.angle_alpha   90.00
_cell.angle_beta   90.00
_cell.angle_gamma   90.00
#
_symmetry.space_group_name_H-M   'P 1'
#
loop_
_entity.id
_entity.type
_entity.pdbx_description
1 polymer ?
#
loop_
_entity_poly.entity_id
_entity_poly.type
_entity_poly.pdbx_seq_one_letter_code
_entity_poly.pdbx_strand_id
1 'polypeptide(L)'
;MTVTTFLASDWYQSLMQLIPDGKLFSLRSVFDGIPRIVQQLPTTLMLTLGGALFGLLLALIFAIVKINRVKILYPLQAFFVSFLKGTPILVQLMLTYYGIPLALKAINQQWGTGLNINAIPAALFAIVAFAFNEAAYASETIRAAILSVNPGEIEAARSLGMTRAQVYRRVIIPNAAVVATPTLINSLIGLTKGTSLAFSAGVVEVFAQAQILGGAVYRYFERFISVALVYWVVNIGIESLGRFIERKMAISAPDTVSTDVKGDLR
;
A
#
# COMPACT_ATOMS: atom_id res chain seq x y z
N MET A 1 14.09 -14.83 20.61
CA MET A 1 13.33 -14.59 21.85
C MET A 1 11.87 -14.49 21.45
N THR A 2 11.02 -15.40 21.92
CA THR A 2 9.60 -15.33 21.58
C THR A 2 8.96 -14.17 22.36
N VAL A 3 7.85 -13.59 21.85
CA VAL A 3 7.17 -12.48 22.55
C VAL A 3 6.68 -12.91 23.93
N THR A 4 6.31 -14.16 24.11
CA THR A 4 5.95 -14.74 25.41
C THR A 4 7.12 -14.71 26.40
N THR A 5 8.35 -15.05 25.99
CA THR A 5 9.56 -14.95 26.82
C THR A 5 9.95 -13.50 27.11
N PHE A 6 9.75 -12.59 26.17
CA PHE A 6 9.96 -11.15 26.37
C PHE A 6 8.99 -10.59 27.42
N LEU A 7 7.70 -10.87 27.29
CA LEU A 7 6.67 -10.42 28.24
C LEU A 7 6.85 -11.00 29.64
N ALA A 8 7.46 -12.17 29.76
CA ALA A 8 7.75 -12.83 31.05
C ALA A 8 9.09 -12.41 31.67
N SER A 9 9.88 -11.57 31.03
CA SER A 9 11.17 -11.14 31.57
C SER A 9 11.01 -10.19 32.76
N ASP A 10 11.84 -10.39 33.79
CA ASP A 10 11.76 -9.63 35.06
C ASP A 10 11.92 -8.12 34.85
N TRP A 11 12.80 -7.71 33.94
CA TRP A 11 13.00 -6.29 33.64
C TRP A 11 11.74 -5.66 33.00
N TYR A 12 11.05 -6.38 32.09
CA TYR A 12 9.83 -5.89 31.48
C TYR A 12 8.70 -5.79 32.52
N GLN A 13 8.54 -6.78 33.37
CA GLN A 13 7.54 -6.77 34.47
C GLN A 13 7.82 -5.62 35.45
N SER A 14 9.08 -5.41 35.82
CA SER A 14 9.48 -4.31 36.70
C SER A 14 9.20 -2.93 36.07
N LEU A 15 9.49 -2.79 34.78
CA LEU A 15 9.16 -1.57 34.03
C LEU A 15 7.64 -1.32 34.01
N MET A 16 6.84 -2.37 33.74
CA MET A 16 5.40 -2.27 33.72
C MET A 16 4.79 -1.89 35.08
N GLN A 17 5.43 -2.25 36.20
CA GLN A 17 4.98 -1.84 37.54
C GLN A 17 5.17 -0.36 37.81
N LEU A 18 6.14 0.31 37.16
CA LEU A 18 6.38 1.74 37.32
C LEU A 18 5.38 2.60 36.55
N ILE A 19 4.65 2.01 35.57
CA ILE A 19 3.69 2.74 34.75
C ILE A 19 2.33 2.82 35.45
N PRO A 20 1.71 4.02 35.55
CA PRO A 20 0.43 4.21 36.20
C PRO A 20 -0.69 3.33 35.62
N ASP A 21 -1.45 2.68 36.49
CA ASP A 21 -2.63 1.88 36.12
C ASP A 21 -3.88 2.49 36.75
N GLY A 22 -4.66 3.21 35.95
CA GLY A 22 -5.88 3.87 36.37
C GLY A 22 -7.14 3.03 36.08
N LYS A 23 -8.19 3.24 36.87
CA LYS A 23 -9.48 2.53 36.67
C LYS A 23 -10.17 2.90 35.36
N LEU A 24 -10.16 4.18 34.97
CA LEU A 24 -10.78 4.66 33.72
C LEU A 24 -9.85 4.56 32.52
N PHE A 25 -8.58 4.81 32.71
CA PHE A 25 -7.55 4.73 31.67
C PHE A 25 -6.25 4.15 32.25
N SER A 26 -5.69 3.17 31.56
CA SER A 26 -4.47 2.48 31.96
C SER A 26 -3.36 2.65 30.94
N LEU A 27 -2.40 3.52 31.25
CA LEU A 27 -1.20 3.69 30.42
C LEU A 27 -0.41 2.36 30.33
N ARG A 28 -0.38 1.59 31.44
CA ARG A 28 0.20 0.25 31.48
C ARG A 28 -0.44 -0.68 30.42
N SER A 29 -1.78 -0.65 30.29
CA SER A 29 -2.47 -1.44 29.26
C SER A 29 -2.06 -1.05 27.85
N VAL A 30 -1.80 0.24 27.59
CA VAL A 30 -1.30 0.69 26.27
C VAL A 30 0.03 0.00 25.93
N PHE A 31 1.02 0.08 26.83
CA PHE A 31 2.34 -0.50 26.56
C PHE A 31 2.35 -2.03 26.55
N ASP A 32 1.57 -2.69 27.40
CA ASP A 32 1.43 -4.15 27.39
C ASP A 32 0.82 -4.67 26.07
N GLY A 33 -0.01 -3.87 25.40
CA GLY A 33 -0.59 -4.21 24.10
C GLY A 33 0.40 -4.25 22.96
N ILE A 34 1.40 -3.35 22.95
CA ILE A 34 2.30 -3.15 21.82
C ILE A 34 3.03 -4.43 21.38
N PRO A 35 3.71 -5.19 22.26
CA PRO A 35 4.44 -6.39 21.83
C PRO A 35 3.52 -7.45 21.23
N ARG A 36 2.30 -7.58 21.76
CA ARG A 36 1.30 -8.55 21.26
C ARG A 36 0.72 -8.16 19.92
N ILE A 37 0.53 -6.86 19.69
CA ILE A 37 0.06 -6.28 18.42
C ILE A 37 1.12 -6.42 17.34
N VAL A 38 2.39 -6.12 17.67
CA VAL A 38 3.53 -6.20 16.73
C VAL A 38 3.76 -7.62 16.19
N GLN A 39 3.30 -8.67 16.89
CA GLN A 39 3.34 -10.05 16.37
C GLN A 39 2.62 -10.20 15.01
N GLN A 40 1.60 -9.38 14.74
CA GLN A 40 0.85 -9.42 13.49
C GLN A 40 1.41 -8.45 12.42
N LEU A 41 2.50 -7.75 12.73
CA LEU A 41 3.15 -6.87 11.76
C LEU A 41 3.57 -7.57 10.46
N PRO A 42 4.09 -8.82 10.48
CA PRO A 42 4.36 -9.56 9.25
C PRO A 42 3.13 -9.73 8.35
N THR A 43 1.95 -9.97 8.93
CA THR A 43 0.69 -10.07 8.18
C THR A 43 0.32 -8.72 7.54
N THR A 44 0.40 -7.63 8.29
CA THR A 44 0.18 -6.26 7.78
C THR A 44 1.13 -5.95 6.63
N LEU A 45 2.42 -6.24 6.79
CA LEU A 45 3.42 -6.00 5.74
C LEU A 45 3.20 -6.91 4.52
N MET A 46 2.82 -8.16 4.71
CA MET A 46 2.47 -9.07 3.61
C MET A 46 1.29 -8.54 2.79
N LEU A 47 0.24 -8.05 3.44
CA LEU A 47 -0.92 -7.45 2.77
C LEU A 47 -0.51 -6.16 2.02
N THR A 48 0.27 -5.30 2.68
CA THR A 48 0.76 -4.04 2.10
C THR A 48 1.65 -4.28 0.88
N LEU A 49 2.69 -5.10 1.04
CA LEU A 49 3.67 -5.35 -0.02
C LEU A 49 3.06 -6.18 -1.16
N GLY A 50 2.22 -7.17 -0.84
CA GLY A 50 1.47 -7.93 -1.83
C GLY A 50 0.52 -7.05 -2.63
N GLY A 51 -0.30 -6.25 -1.95
CA GLY A 51 -1.22 -5.30 -2.59
C GLY A 51 -0.48 -4.28 -3.45
N ALA A 52 0.60 -3.69 -2.93
CA ALA A 52 1.41 -2.72 -3.67
C ALA A 52 2.11 -3.34 -4.89
N LEU A 53 2.77 -4.50 -4.74
CA LEU A 53 3.50 -5.14 -5.83
C LEU A 53 2.57 -5.50 -6.99
N PHE A 54 1.50 -6.25 -6.71
CA PHE A 54 0.54 -6.64 -7.74
C PHE A 54 -0.24 -5.43 -8.26
N GLY A 55 -0.55 -4.46 -7.39
CA GLY A 55 -1.20 -3.20 -7.76
C GLY A 55 -0.36 -2.37 -8.72
N LEU A 56 0.95 -2.21 -8.46
CA LEU A 56 1.86 -1.46 -9.35
C LEU A 56 2.05 -2.16 -10.70
N LEU A 57 2.14 -3.49 -10.73
CA LEU A 57 2.20 -4.23 -12.00
C LEU A 57 0.95 -4.01 -12.85
N LEU A 58 -0.23 -4.09 -12.25
CA LEU A 58 -1.49 -3.78 -12.93
C LEU A 58 -1.59 -2.29 -13.31
N ALA A 59 -1.13 -1.39 -12.44
CA ALA A 59 -1.11 0.05 -12.70
C ALA A 59 -0.29 0.40 -13.94
N LEU A 60 0.87 -0.24 -14.11
CA LEU A 60 1.70 -0.06 -15.30
C LEU A 60 0.96 -0.47 -16.58
N ILE A 61 0.29 -1.64 -16.55
CA ILE A 61 -0.53 -2.12 -17.67
C ILE A 61 -1.65 -1.10 -17.97
N PHE A 62 -2.38 -0.65 -16.96
CA PHE A 62 -3.48 0.31 -17.10
C PHE A 62 -2.97 1.66 -17.63
N ALA A 63 -1.82 2.15 -17.16
CA ALA A 63 -1.21 3.38 -17.67
C ALA A 63 -0.82 3.27 -19.14
N ILE A 64 -0.18 2.15 -19.55
CA ILE A 64 0.22 1.90 -20.95
C ILE A 64 -1.02 1.82 -21.86
N VAL A 65 -2.06 1.08 -21.47
CA VAL A 65 -3.32 0.97 -22.21
C VAL A 65 -3.94 2.35 -22.43
N LYS A 66 -3.94 3.18 -21.38
CA LYS A 66 -4.53 4.52 -21.41
C LYS A 66 -3.72 5.50 -22.26
N ILE A 67 -2.39 5.50 -22.15
CA ILE A 67 -1.49 6.35 -22.94
C ILE A 67 -1.60 6.02 -24.45
N ASN A 68 -1.58 4.73 -24.78
CA ASN A 68 -1.60 4.28 -26.17
C ASN A 68 -3.02 4.20 -26.76
N ARG A 69 -4.06 4.47 -25.98
CA ARG A 69 -5.49 4.38 -26.39
C ARG A 69 -5.82 3.08 -27.14
N VAL A 70 -5.38 1.94 -26.59
CA VAL A 70 -5.60 0.62 -27.21
C VAL A 70 -7.09 0.37 -27.37
N LYS A 71 -7.60 0.34 -28.61
CA LYS A 71 -9.04 0.46 -28.98
C LYS A 71 -10.01 -0.38 -28.12
N ILE A 72 -9.71 -1.66 -27.90
CA ILE A 72 -10.59 -2.57 -27.14
C ILE A 72 -10.34 -2.46 -25.62
N LEU A 73 -9.08 -2.34 -25.21
CA LEU A 73 -8.69 -2.34 -23.79
C LEU A 73 -8.93 -1.00 -23.11
N TYR A 74 -8.90 0.11 -23.87
CA TYR A 74 -9.07 1.45 -23.29
C TYR A 74 -10.45 1.65 -22.63
N PRO A 75 -11.61 1.36 -23.26
CA PRO A 75 -12.91 1.53 -22.62
C PRO A 75 -13.09 0.58 -21.43
N LEU A 76 -12.57 -0.65 -21.53
CA LEU A 76 -12.63 -1.62 -20.43
C LEU A 76 -11.81 -1.14 -19.23
N GLN A 77 -10.58 -0.69 -19.45
CA GLN A 77 -9.70 -0.10 -18.42
C GLN A 77 -10.34 1.14 -17.80
N ALA A 78 -10.91 2.05 -18.62
CA ALA A 78 -11.56 3.26 -18.14
C ALA A 78 -12.77 2.95 -17.25
N PHE A 79 -13.60 1.99 -17.62
CA PHE A 79 -14.70 1.49 -16.80
C PHE A 79 -14.20 0.91 -15.48
N PHE A 80 -13.19 0.03 -15.52
CA PHE A 80 -12.64 -0.62 -14.35
C PHE A 80 -12.02 0.38 -13.35
N VAL A 81 -11.21 1.30 -13.84
CA VAL A 81 -10.61 2.37 -13.02
C VAL A 81 -11.68 3.30 -12.44
N SER A 82 -12.71 3.64 -13.22
CA SER A 82 -13.83 4.47 -12.74
C SER A 82 -14.61 3.76 -11.63
N PHE A 83 -14.92 2.47 -11.80
CA PHE A 83 -15.59 1.65 -10.80
C PHE A 83 -14.78 1.56 -9.49
N LEU A 84 -13.48 1.22 -9.60
CA LEU A 84 -12.61 1.08 -8.43
C LEU A 84 -12.40 2.40 -7.68
N LYS A 85 -12.32 3.53 -8.39
CA LYS A 85 -12.24 4.86 -7.75
C LYS A 85 -13.57 5.34 -7.17
N GLY A 86 -14.67 4.91 -7.76
CA GLY A 86 -16.03 5.29 -7.35
C GLY A 86 -16.62 4.46 -6.21
N THR A 87 -15.96 3.37 -5.80
CA THR A 87 -16.46 2.46 -4.75
C THR A 87 -15.54 2.42 -3.55
N PRO A 88 -16.07 2.31 -2.30
CA PRO A 88 -15.24 2.17 -1.10
C PRO A 88 -14.41 0.87 -1.15
N ILE A 89 -13.14 0.95 -0.73
CA ILE A 89 -12.24 -0.20 -0.69
C ILE A 89 -12.78 -1.37 0.16
N LEU A 90 -13.53 -1.08 1.23
CA LEU A 90 -14.19 -2.11 2.04
C LEU A 90 -15.19 -2.91 1.20
N VAL A 91 -15.97 -2.24 0.33
CA VAL A 91 -16.91 -2.91 -0.57
C VAL A 91 -16.15 -3.77 -1.58
N GLN A 92 -15.06 -3.28 -2.14
CA GLN A 92 -14.20 -4.04 -3.05
C GLN A 92 -13.63 -5.29 -2.37
N LEU A 93 -13.19 -5.16 -1.11
CA LEU A 93 -12.73 -6.27 -0.29
C LEU A 93 -13.84 -7.34 -0.11
N MET A 94 -15.06 -6.91 0.22
CA MET A 94 -16.19 -7.86 0.37
C MET A 94 -16.57 -8.51 -0.97
N LEU A 95 -16.52 -7.76 -2.06
CA LEU A 95 -16.76 -8.31 -3.41
C LEU A 95 -15.73 -9.37 -3.79
N THR A 96 -14.46 -9.18 -3.45
CA THR A 96 -13.42 -10.20 -3.70
C THR A 96 -13.57 -11.39 -2.76
N TYR A 97 -13.81 -11.14 -1.48
CA TYR A 97 -13.91 -12.18 -0.46
C TYR A 97 -15.10 -13.13 -0.68
N TYR A 98 -16.25 -12.63 -1.10
CA TYR A 98 -17.44 -13.45 -1.40
C TYR A 98 -17.55 -13.82 -2.89
N GLY A 99 -17.18 -12.91 -3.77
CA GLY A 99 -17.38 -13.07 -5.21
C GLY A 99 -16.40 -14.06 -5.85
N ILE A 100 -15.12 -14.04 -5.48
CA ILE A 100 -14.15 -14.99 -6.04
C ILE A 100 -14.50 -16.44 -5.68
N PRO A 101 -14.79 -16.82 -4.42
CA PRO A 101 -15.25 -18.17 -4.10
C PRO A 101 -16.52 -18.58 -4.85
N LEU A 102 -17.47 -17.65 -5.01
CA LEU A 102 -18.70 -17.92 -5.76
C LEU A 102 -18.40 -18.21 -7.24
N ALA A 103 -17.55 -17.42 -7.88
CA ALA A 103 -17.13 -17.62 -9.26
C ALA A 103 -16.39 -18.96 -9.43
N LEU A 104 -15.48 -19.30 -8.50
CA LEU A 104 -14.75 -20.58 -8.54
C LEU A 104 -15.68 -21.79 -8.33
N LYS A 105 -16.73 -21.67 -7.49
CA LYS A 105 -17.76 -22.71 -7.36
C LYS A 105 -18.52 -22.91 -8.67
N ALA A 106 -18.91 -21.84 -9.35
CA ALA A 106 -19.57 -21.92 -10.64
C ALA A 106 -18.67 -22.58 -11.70
N ILE A 107 -17.38 -22.26 -11.71
CA ILE A 107 -16.37 -22.90 -12.57
C ILE A 107 -16.27 -24.40 -12.27
N ASN A 108 -16.18 -24.79 -11.00
CA ASN A 108 -16.15 -26.20 -10.61
C ASN A 108 -17.39 -26.96 -11.09
N GLN A 109 -18.57 -26.35 -10.94
CA GLN A 109 -19.84 -26.97 -11.37
C GLN A 109 -19.95 -27.11 -12.88
N GLN A 110 -19.48 -26.10 -13.63
CA GLN A 110 -19.61 -26.08 -15.08
C GLN A 110 -18.55 -26.92 -15.79
N TRP A 111 -17.32 -26.97 -15.29
CA TRP A 111 -16.18 -27.64 -15.94
C TRP A 111 -15.57 -28.78 -15.14
N GLY A 112 -16.12 -29.14 -13.98
CA GLY A 112 -15.63 -30.27 -13.17
C GLY A 112 -14.18 -30.12 -12.68
N THR A 113 -13.70 -28.89 -12.48
CA THR A 113 -12.27 -28.62 -12.22
C THR A 113 -11.77 -29.07 -10.84
N GLY A 114 -12.66 -29.31 -9.87
CA GLY A 114 -12.31 -29.82 -8.54
C GLY A 114 -11.45 -28.87 -7.70
N LEU A 115 -11.44 -27.55 -7.97
CA LEU A 115 -10.67 -26.57 -7.20
C LEU A 115 -11.09 -26.54 -5.75
N ASN A 116 -10.14 -26.70 -4.82
CA ASN A 116 -10.41 -26.59 -3.39
C ASN A 116 -10.46 -25.11 -2.93
N ILE A 117 -11.64 -24.54 -3.00
CA ILE A 117 -11.89 -23.13 -2.71
C ILE A 117 -11.65 -22.81 -1.24
N ASN A 118 -11.93 -23.77 -0.33
CA ASN A 118 -11.76 -23.59 1.11
C ASN A 118 -10.29 -23.57 1.54
N ALA A 119 -9.37 -24.00 0.68
CA ALA A 119 -7.94 -23.94 0.93
C ALA A 119 -7.33 -22.56 0.65
N ILE A 120 -8.08 -21.63 0.03
CA ILE A 120 -7.60 -20.29 -0.31
C ILE A 120 -7.63 -19.41 0.95
N PRO A 121 -6.47 -18.92 1.44
CA PRO A 121 -6.43 -18.05 2.60
C PRO A 121 -7.17 -16.72 2.36
N ALA A 122 -7.91 -16.22 3.35
CA ALA A 122 -8.61 -14.94 3.29
C ALA A 122 -7.68 -13.77 2.93
N ALA A 123 -6.40 -13.83 3.33
CA ALA A 123 -5.38 -12.84 3.00
C ALA A 123 -5.16 -12.68 1.49
N LEU A 124 -5.32 -13.74 0.69
CA LEU A 124 -5.19 -13.63 -0.78
C LEU A 124 -6.32 -12.79 -1.39
N PHE A 125 -7.54 -12.94 -0.91
CA PHE A 125 -8.67 -12.12 -1.37
C PHE A 125 -8.44 -10.64 -1.00
N ALA A 126 -7.89 -10.39 0.21
CA ALA A 126 -7.54 -9.04 0.63
C ALA A 126 -6.42 -8.45 -0.25
N ILE A 127 -5.36 -9.20 -0.55
CA ILE A 127 -4.29 -8.76 -1.46
C ILE A 127 -4.85 -8.43 -2.85
N VAL A 128 -5.76 -9.24 -3.38
CA VAL A 128 -6.40 -8.98 -4.68
C VAL A 128 -7.20 -7.66 -4.64
N ALA A 129 -8.02 -7.46 -3.62
CA ALA A 129 -8.79 -6.21 -3.47
C ALA A 129 -7.88 -4.99 -3.38
N PHE A 130 -6.84 -5.05 -2.55
CA PHE A 130 -5.86 -3.98 -2.39
C PHE A 130 -5.06 -3.72 -3.66
N ALA A 131 -4.68 -4.78 -4.39
CA ALA A 131 -3.97 -4.66 -5.66
C ALA A 131 -4.82 -3.95 -6.73
N PHE A 132 -6.09 -4.30 -6.87
CA PHE A 132 -6.98 -3.62 -7.82
C PHE A 132 -7.23 -2.16 -7.44
N ASN A 133 -7.46 -1.88 -6.15
CA ASN A 133 -7.61 -0.52 -5.66
C ASN A 133 -6.36 0.31 -5.93
N GLU A 134 -5.18 -0.19 -5.55
CA GLU A 134 -3.89 0.46 -5.80
C GLU A 134 -3.64 0.67 -7.29
N ALA A 135 -3.94 -0.33 -8.14
CA ALA A 135 -3.79 -0.22 -9.59
C ALA A 135 -4.60 0.94 -10.18
N ALA A 136 -5.80 1.20 -9.69
CA ALA A 136 -6.64 2.27 -10.19
C ALA A 136 -6.03 3.67 -9.90
N TYR A 137 -5.46 3.88 -8.71
CA TYR A 137 -4.85 5.16 -8.33
C TYR A 137 -3.44 5.30 -8.91
N ALA A 138 -2.58 4.28 -8.74
CA ALA A 138 -1.21 4.31 -9.21
C ALA A 138 -1.09 4.41 -10.74
N SER A 139 -2.06 3.87 -11.50
CA SER A 139 -2.07 4.01 -12.96
C SER A 139 -2.17 5.46 -13.43
N GLU A 140 -2.93 6.30 -12.74
CA GLU A 140 -3.03 7.72 -13.05
C GLU A 140 -1.75 8.46 -12.65
N THR A 141 -1.16 8.10 -11.51
CA THR A 141 0.13 8.66 -11.06
C THR A 141 1.22 8.35 -12.08
N ILE A 142 1.35 7.09 -12.51
CA ILE A 142 2.33 6.66 -13.51
C ILE A 142 2.09 7.38 -14.84
N ARG A 143 0.82 7.46 -15.29
CA ARG A 143 0.47 8.16 -16.51
C ARG A 143 0.83 9.65 -16.45
N ALA A 144 0.47 10.32 -15.38
CA ALA A 144 0.78 11.73 -15.18
C ALA A 144 2.30 11.99 -15.18
N ALA A 145 3.06 11.15 -14.50
CA ALA A 145 4.51 11.22 -14.44
C ALA A 145 5.17 11.00 -15.83
N ILE A 146 4.68 10.04 -16.62
CA ILE A 146 5.17 9.83 -17.99
C ILE A 146 4.87 11.05 -18.89
N LEU A 147 3.69 11.66 -18.74
CA LEU A 147 3.30 12.81 -19.54
C LEU A 147 3.92 14.14 -19.07
N SER A 148 4.49 14.21 -17.88
CA SER A 148 5.18 15.39 -17.36
C SER A 148 6.61 15.54 -17.86
N VAL A 149 7.18 14.53 -18.52
CA VAL A 149 8.54 14.60 -19.08
C VAL A 149 8.58 15.65 -20.17
N ASN A 150 9.58 16.54 -20.09
CA ASN A 150 9.73 17.67 -21.01
C ASN A 150 9.83 17.19 -22.47
N PRO A 151 8.94 17.66 -23.38
CA PRO A 151 8.99 17.29 -24.80
C PRO A 151 10.33 17.64 -25.47
N GLY A 152 10.98 18.74 -25.06
CA GLY A 152 12.27 19.13 -25.58
C GLY A 152 13.38 18.11 -25.31
N GLU A 153 13.38 17.46 -24.15
CA GLU A 153 14.33 16.36 -23.86
C GLU A 153 14.10 15.16 -24.78
N ILE A 154 12.83 14.86 -25.06
CA ILE A 154 12.44 13.77 -25.96
C ILE A 154 12.88 14.09 -27.41
N GLU A 155 12.70 15.33 -27.86
CA GLU A 155 13.12 15.81 -29.19
C GLU A 155 14.62 15.82 -29.32
N ALA A 156 15.34 16.32 -28.32
CA ALA A 156 16.82 16.32 -28.30
C ALA A 156 17.38 14.89 -28.39
N ALA A 157 16.82 13.97 -27.62
CA ALA A 157 17.22 12.56 -27.66
C ALA A 157 16.99 11.92 -29.05
N ARG A 158 15.87 12.26 -29.71
CA ARG A 158 15.58 11.80 -31.08
C ARG A 158 16.54 12.43 -32.11
N SER A 159 16.90 13.71 -31.98
CA SER A 159 17.84 14.39 -32.82
C SER A 159 19.24 13.79 -32.73
N LEU A 160 19.61 13.22 -31.59
CA LEU A 160 20.82 12.43 -31.37
C LEU A 160 20.73 10.99 -31.94
N GLY A 161 19.68 10.65 -32.69
CA GLY A 161 19.50 9.34 -33.32
C GLY A 161 19.03 8.22 -32.38
N MET A 162 18.53 8.54 -31.18
CA MET A 162 18.02 7.51 -30.26
C MET A 162 16.75 6.87 -30.81
N THR A 163 16.69 5.53 -30.78
CA THR A 163 15.48 4.76 -31.07
C THR A 163 14.40 5.02 -30.04
N ARG A 164 13.13 4.75 -30.38
CA ARG A 164 12.01 4.88 -29.44
C ARG A 164 12.27 4.15 -28.11
N ALA A 165 12.78 2.94 -28.16
CA ALA A 165 13.08 2.15 -26.95
C ALA A 165 14.18 2.81 -26.09
N GLN A 166 15.22 3.40 -26.74
CA GLN A 166 16.27 4.13 -26.03
C GLN A 166 15.73 5.40 -25.38
N VAL A 167 14.87 6.18 -26.07
CA VAL A 167 14.20 7.37 -25.50
C VAL A 167 13.38 6.99 -24.27
N TYR A 168 12.55 5.93 -24.37
CA TYR A 168 11.79 5.45 -23.21
C TYR A 168 12.70 5.05 -22.04
N ARG A 169 13.71 4.22 -22.29
CA ARG A 169 14.56 3.67 -21.23
C ARG A 169 15.51 4.69 -20.60
N ARG A 170 16.02 5.66 -21.39
CA ARG A 170 17.09 6.58 -20.94
C ARG A 170 16.58 7.96 -20.57
N VAL A 171 15.40 8.37 -21.06
CA VAL A 171 14.85 9.71 -20.84
C VAL A 171 13.51 9.60 -20.08
N ILE A 172 12.51 8.94 -20.66
CA ILE A 172 11.15 9.01 -20.13
C ILE A 172 11.03 8.27 -18.79
N ILE A 173 11.45 7.02 -18.73
CA ILE A 173 11.27 6.18 -17.50
C ILE A 173 12.03 6.76 -16.30
N PRO A 174 13.33 7.15 -16.40
CA PRO A 174 14.04 7.74 -15.26
C PRO A 174 13.39 9.02 -14.76
N ASN A 175 13.06 9.95 -15.64
CA ASN A 175 12.43 11.23 -15.27
C ASN A 175 11.01 11.01 -14.67
N ALA A 176 10.19 10.17 -15.30
CA ALA A 176 8.87 9.82 -14.79
C ALA A 176 8.95 9.12 -13.42
N ALA A 177 9.95 8.27 -13.19
CA ALA A 177 10.14 7.60 -11.90
C ALA A 177 10.42 8.59 -10.78
N VAL A 178 11.25 9.62 -11.00
CA VAL A 178 11.50 10.68 -10.01
C VAL A 178 10.20 11.39 -9.64
N VAL A 179 9.38 11.75 -10.64
CA VAL A 179 8.09 12.45 -10.43
C VAL A 179 7.06 11.56 -9.75
N ALA A 180 7.00 10.26 -10.09
CA ALA A 180 6.00 9.35 -9.53
C ALA A 180 6.31 8.92 -8.09
N THR A 181 7.58 8.77 -7.72
CA THR A 181 8.01 8.13 -6.47
C THR A 181 7.37 8.74 -5.22
N PRO A 182 7.32 10.07 -4.99
CA PRO A 182 6.72 10.63 -3.77
C PRO A 182 5.24 10.24 -3.62
N THR A 183 4.49 10.30 -4.72
CA THR A 183 3.06 9.94 -4.73
C THR A 183 2.85 8.43 -4.49
N LEU A 184 3.69 7.57 -5.07
CA LEU A 184 3.62 6.13 -4.86
C LEU A 184 4.00 5.72 -3.42
N ILE A 185 4.94 6.43 -2.80
CA ILE A 185 5.28 6.22 -1.38
C ILE A 185 4.09 6.62 -0.47
N ASN A 186 3.45 7.76 -0.75
CA ASN A 186 2.24 8.17 -0.04
C ASN A 186 1.10 7.17 -0.22
N SER A 187 0.95 6.58 -1.42
CA SER A 187 0.00 5.50 -1.68
C SER A 187 0.30 4.26 -0.84
N LEU A 188 1.58 3.85 -0.75
CA LEU A 188 2.01 2.72 0.08
C LEU A 188 1.68 2.94 1.58
N ILE A 189 1.90 4.16 2.11
CA ILE A 189 1.51 4.55 3.46
C ILE A 189 -0.02 4.46 3.63
N GLY A 190 -0.77 4.92 2.63
CA GLY A 190 -2.24 4.81 2.59
C GLY A 190 -2.70 3.36 2.62
N LEU A 191 -2.10 2.52 1.78
CA LEU A 191 -2.38 1.08 1.69
C LEU A 191 -2.06 0.37 3.01
N THR A 192 -0.91 0.69 3.65
CA THR A 192 -0.54 0.12 4.95
C THR A 192 -1.62 0.37 6.01
N LYS A 193 -2.17 1.59 6.06
CA LYS A 193 -3.29 1.90 6.96
C LYS A 193 -4.59 1.21 6.53
N GLY A 194 -4.80 1.07 5.22
CA GLY A 194 -5.96 0.40 4.63
C GLY A 194 -6.02 -1.11 4.93
N THR A 195 -4.88 -1.75 5.26
CA THR A 195 -4.88 -3.19 5.62
C THR A 195 -5.74 -3.50 6.84
N SER A 196 -6.02 -2.51 7.72
CA SER A 196 -6.93 -2.64 8.85
C SER A 196 -8.35 -3.10 8.45
N LEU A 197 -8.77 -2.82 7.22
CA LEU A 197 -10.06 -3.29 6.69
C LEU A 197 -10.09 -4.80 6.44
N ALA A 198 -8.93 -5.46 6.31
CA ALA A 198 -8.84 -6.90 6.10
C ALA A 198 -9.41 -7.73 7.29
N PHE A 199 -9.54 -7.11 8.46
CA PHE A 199 -10.26 -7.68 9.60
C PHE A 199 -11.70 -8.09 9.25
N SER A 200 -12.39 -7.31 8.42
CA SER A 200 -13.75 -7.61 7.96
C SER A 200 -13.85 -8.90 7.12
N ALA A 201 -12.73 -9.34 6.53
CA ALA A 201 -12.60 -10.61 5.82
C ALA A 201 -11.99 -11.72 6.70
N GLY A 202 -11.88 -11.51 8.02
CA GLY A 202 -11.34 -12.48 8.97
C GLY A 202 -9.81 -12.57 9.00
N VAL A 203 -9.08 -11.62 8.38
CA VAL A 203 -7.61 -11.59 8.43
C VAL A 203 -7.15 -10.90 9.71
N VAL A 204 -6.42 -11.62 10.56
CA VAL A 204 -5.85 -11.06 11.78
C VAL A 204 -4.51 -10.39 11.45
N GLU A 205 -4.53 -9.08 11.36
CA GLU A 205 -3.39 -8.18 11.21
C GLU A 205 -3.26 -7.27 12.45
N VAL A 206 -2.43 -6.25 12.43
CA VAL A 206 -2.13 -5.38 13.58
C VAL A 206 -3.38 -4.78 14.23
N PHE A 207 -4.32 -4.23 13.45
CA PHE A 207 -5.55 -3.63 13.97
C PHE A 207 -6.52 -4.69 14.51
N ALA A 208 -6.68 -5.80 13.78
CA ALA A 208 -7.49 -6.93 14.22
C ALA A 208 -7.01 -7.49 15.56
N GLN A 209 -5.70 -7.60 15.74
CA GLN A 209 -5.10 -8.05 16.99
C GLN A 209 -5.41 -7.09 18.15
N ALA A 210 -5.38 -5.78 17.90
CA ALA A 210 -5.75 -4.78 18.90
C ALA A 210 -7.23 -4.93 19.31
N GLN A 211 -8.13 -5.20 18.38
CA GLN A 211 -9.54 -5.46 18.65
C GLN A 211 -9.73 -6.71 19.51
N ILE A 212 -9.06 -7.81 19.16
CA ILE A 212 -9.13 -9.07 19.92
C ILE A 212 -8.64 -8.86 21.35
N LEU A 213 -7.49 -8.21 21.51
CA LEU A 213 -6.93 -7.92 22.85
C LEU A 213 -7.81 -6.94 23.64
N GLY A 214 -8.41 -5.95 22.97
CA GLY A 214 -9.34 -5.01 23.59
C GLY A 214 -10.60 -5.69 24.12
N GLY A 215 -11.16 -6.60 23.32
CA GLY A 215 -12.33 -7.39 23.68
C GLY A 215 -12.09 -8.32 24.86
N ALA A 216 -10.90 -8.93 24.94
CA ALA A 216 -10.55 -9.85 26.02
C ALA A 216 -10.53 -9.20 27.42
N VAL A 217 -10.23 -7.89 27.49
CA VAL A 217 -10.09 -7.14 28.76
C VAL A 217 -11.00 -5.92 28.86
N TYR A 218 -11.90 -5.71 27.91
CA TYR A 218 -12.81 -4.56 27.79
C TYR A 218 -12.08 -3.20 27.82
N ARG A 219 -10.86 -3.13 27.24
CA ARG A 219 -10.01 -1.94 27.17
C ARG A 219 -9.66 -1.59 25.72
N TYR A 220 -10.69 -1.35 24.92
CA TYR A 220 -10.53 -1.03 23.48
C TYR A 220 -9.75 0.26 23.24
N PHE A 221 -10.01 1.30 24.04
CA PHE A 221 -9.41 2.61 23.84
C PHE A 221 -7.89 2.55 23.98
N GLU A 222 -7.40 1.89 25.05
CA GLU A 222 -5.97 1.71 25.27
C GLU A 222 -5.33 0.88 24.14
N ARG A 223 -6.00 -0.16 23.64
CA ARG A 223 -5.50 -0.97 22.54
C ARG A 223 -5.50 -0.20 21.22
N PHE A 224 -6.46 0.71 21.01
CA PHE A 224 -6.43 1.59 19.83
C PHE A 224 -5.30 2.62 19.90
N ILE A 225 -4.93 3.12 21.07
CA ILE A 225 -3.71 3.91 21.24
C ILE A 225 -2.47 3.07 20.92
N SER A 226 -2.40 1.82 21.43
CA SER A 226 -1.28 0.92 21.12
C SER A 226 -1.11 0.71 19.62
N VAL A 227 -2.19 0.41 18.91
CA VAL A 227 -2.14 0.18 17.45
C VAL A 227 -1.82 1.45 16.68
N ALA A 228 -2.31 2.61 17.13
CA ALA A 228 -1.98 3.89 16.52
C ALA A 228 -0.47 4.18 16.60
N LEU A 229 0.16 3.90 17.76
CA LEU A 229 1.60 4.02 17.91
C LEU A 229 2.37 3.05 17.00
N VAL A 230 1.92 1.80 16.87
CA VAL A 230 2.54 0.82 15.97
C VAL A 230 2.47 1.28 14.52
N TYR A 231 1.30 1.69 14.03
CA TYR A 231 1.16 2.21 12.67
C TYR A 231 1.99 3.47 12.44
N TRP A 232 2.05 4.37 13.43
CA TRP A 232 2.85 5.58 13.34
C TRP A 232 4.33 5.28 13.13
N VAL A 233 4.90 4.38 13.94
CA VAL A 233 6.30 3.95 13.81
C VAL A 233 6.56 3.27 12.46
N VAL A 234 5.68 2.37 12.03
CA VAL A 234 5.79 1.70 10.72
C VAL A 234 5.77 2.71 9.58
N ASN A 235 4.85 3.68 9.62
CA ASN A 235 4.73 4.69 8.58
C ASN A 235 5.92 5.65 8.56
N ILE A 236 6.51 6.02 9.72
CA ILE A 236 7.78 6.74 9.78
C ILE A 236 8.89 5.95 9.08
N GLY A 237 8.94 4.62 9.27
CA GLY A 237 9.90 3.75 8.58
C GLY A 237 9.73 3.79 7.06
N ILE A 238 8.50 3.64 6.57
CA ILE A 238 8.18 3.69 5.14
C ILE A 238 8.52 5.06 4.55
N GLU A 239 8.14 6.14 5.21
CA GLU A 239 8.44 7.51 4.79
C GLU A 239 9.94 7.79 4.76
N SER A 240 10.69 7.31 5.74
CA SER A 240 12.14 7.46 5.80
C SER A 240 12.85 6.72 4.66
N LEU A 241 12.40 5.50 4.37
CA LEU A 241 12.86 4.73 3.21
C LEU A 241 12.51 5.46 1.90
N GLY A 242 11.30 6.02 1.81
CA GLY A 242 10.86 6.81 0.68
C GLY A 242 11.77 8.01 0.43
N ARG A 243 12.03 8.83 1.43
CA ARG A 243 12.95 9.97 1.34
C ARG A 243 14.38 9.55 0.94
N PHE A 244 14.84 8.38 1.39
CA PHE A 244 16.14 7.85 0.96
C PHE A 244 16.15 7.51 -0.54
N ILE A 245 15.10 6.85 -1.04
CA ILE A 245 14.95 6.52 -2.47
C ILE A 245 14.87 7.80 -3.31
N GLU A 246 14.04 8.77 -2.92
CA GLU A 246 13.90 10.06 -3.60
C GLU A 246 15.23 10.80 -3.73
N ARG A 247 16.01 10.89 -2.65
CA ARG A 247 17.34 11.51 -2.67
C ARG A 247 18.29 10.83 -3.64
N LYS A 248 18.30 9.49 -3.67
CA LYS A 248 19.15 8.75 -4.63
C LYS A 248 18.73 8.99 -6.08
N MET A 249 17.43 9.09 -6.34
CA MET A 249 16.91 9.34 -7.68
C MET A 249 17.13 10.79 -8.12
N ALA A 250 16.96 11.76 -7.22
CA ALA A 250 17.19 13.18 -7.51
C ALA A 250 18.65 13.49 -7.89
N ILE A 251 19.64 12.81 -7.30
CA ILE A 251 21.07 12.98 -7.66
C ILE A 251 21.34 12.54 -9.11
N SER A 252 20.50 11.66 -9.67
CA SER A 252 20.62 11.16 -11.04
C SER A 252 19.85 11.98 -12.07
N ALA A 253 19.04 12.95 -11.63
CA ALA A 253 18.32 13.86 -12.52
C ALA A 253 19.21 15.09 -12.80
N PRO A 254 19.43 15.48 -14.07
CA PRO A 254 20.08 16.75 -14.37
C PRO A 254 19.32 17.90 -13.74
N ASP A 255 20.04 18.90 -13.22
CA ASP A 255 19.47 20.13 -12.68
C ASP A 255 18.55 20.80 -13.70
N THR A 256 17.28 20.45 -13.72
CA THR A 256 16.29 21.16 -14.51
C THR A 256 15.80 22.35 -13.69
N VAL A 257 16.46 23.49 -13.99
CA VAL A 257 15.94 24.85 -13.75
C VAL A 257 15.61 25.17 -12.30
N SER A 258 16.56 25.67 -11.58
CA SER A 258 16.30 26.69 -10.56
C SER A 258 15.63 27.89 -11.28
N THR A 259 14.33 27.86 -11.42
CA THR A 259 13.59 29.08 -11.77
C THR A 259 13.74 30.01 -10.58
N ASP A 260 14.60 30.98 -10.74
CA ASP A 260 14.69 32.21 -9.95
C ASP A 260 13.34 32.94 -10.02
N VAL A 261 12.35 32.47 -9.28
CA VAL A 261 11.06 33.17 -9.05
C VAL A 261 11.21 34.15 -7.87
N LYS A 262 12.43 34.52 -7.50
CA LYS A 262 12.68 35.53 -6.43
C LYS A 262 12.88 36.95 -6.95
N GLY A 263 12.72 37.21 -8.24
CA GLY A 263 13.05 38.52 -8.86
C GLY A 263 11.90 39.51 -9.09
N ASP A 264 10.62 39.07 -9.09
CA ASP A 264 9.53 39.92 -9.65
C ASP A 264 8.38 40.25 -8.64
N LEU A 265 8.66 40.27 -7.35
CA LEU A 265 7.75 40.83 -6.35
C LEU A 265 8.46 41.92 -5.53
N ARG A 266 8.87 43.04 -6.22
CA ARG A 266 9.15 44.34 -5.60
C ARG A 266 8.45 45.41 -6.37
#